data_70d0821bc8c54b58b128666406b1ea49
#
_entry.id   70d0821bc8c54b58b128666406b1ea49
#
_cell.length_a   1.000
_cell.length_b   1.000
_cell.length_c   1.000
_cell.angle_alpha   90.00
_cell.angle_beta   90.00
_cell.angle_gamma   90.00
#
_symmetry.space_group_name_H-M   'P 1'
#
loop_
_entity.id
_entity.type
_entity.pdbx_description
1 polymer ?
#
loop_
_entity_poly.entity_id
_entity_poly.type
_entity_poly.pdbx_seq_one_letter_code
_entity_poly.pdbx_strand_id
1 'polypeptide(L)'
;MFNEKLLIEVLGWQSESKKEQEQIVPTLNAYLDALNLELGGELKIENDTHGNIFVTKGETSLYPCIVSHLDQVHKYADDKTIFQNGDYLLAFDGPRQVGTGGDDLVGIFVCLELLRDFNFMKVVFFVAEEVGCIGSSACDLSFFTDCMFIGQADRKGNADFINYSNGVQLFDADFSNFVKPILLDSNYKECIGIATDAGCLSKRNVGIACFNISCGYYNPHTSTEYVSITDVSNCYDVICVIITNADKQFLYTRPVTTYGSISKTVKSELYEKLYESFKKSTYYIKSDKMYYAYSKAIDYVVNLIEERDIAAEQDNIDSPYIEYLLIDYIEQKEEDAQQLADYNKTFDPIISRPIDNKAANIKQLDMFADRLGANCIHKDTMYDTGMQQTYCLECFNYIEEADAYYHNSLGRGPGYY
;
A
#
# COMPACT_ATOMS: atom_id res chain seq x y z
N MET A 1 -8.96 24.70 5.35
CA MET A 1 -7.55 25.03 4.96
C MET A 1 -6.67 23.89 5.41
N PHE A 2 -5.88 23.29 4.53
CA PHE A 2 -5.01 22.14 4.82
C PHE A 2 -4.16 22.35 6.07
N ASN A 3 -4.19 21.39 7.00
CA ASN A 3 -3.55 21.51 8.31
C ASN A 3 -2.22 20.75 8.37
N GLU A 4 -1.18 21.38 7.82
CA GLU A 4 0.17 20.78 7.78
C GLU A 4 0.70 20.42 9.19
N LYS A 5 0.31 21.19 10.22
CA LYS A 5 0.75 20.89 11.60
C LYS A 5 0.15 19.58 12.12
N LEU A 6 -1.12 19.33 11.81
CA LEU A 6 -1.76 18.06 12.15
C LEU A 6 -1.14 16.90 11.39
N LEU A 7 -0.82 17.09 10.09
CA LEU A 7 -0.14 16.06 9.32
C LEU A 7 1.19 15.66 9.98
N ILE A 8 2.02 16.63 10.35
CA ILE A 8 3.30 16.39 11.03
C ILE A 8 3.07 15.68 12.38
N GLU A 9 2.08 16.10 13.14
CA GLU A 9 1.72 15.48 14.42
C GLU A 9 1.31 14.01 14.23
N VAL A 10 0.39 13.74 13.30
CA VAL A 10 -0.11 12.39 13.02
C VAL A 10 1.02 11.48 12.51
N LEU A 11 1.90 11.97 11.64
CA LEU A 11 3.06 11.20 11.18
C LEU A 11 4.05 10.86 12.31
N GLY A 12 3.99 11.57 13.43
CA GLY A 12 4.71 11.22 14.65
C GLY A 12 4.13 10.00 15.41
N TRP A 13 2.88 9.64 15.14
CA TRP A 13 2.26 8.48 15.79
C TRP A 13 2.84 7.17 15.27
N GLN A 14 2.69 6.11 16.06
CA GLN A 14 3.28 4.82 15.70
C GLN A 14 2.39 3.67 16.16
N SER A 15 2.33 2.62 15.34
CA SER A 15 1.66 1.38 15.71
C SER A 15 2.19 0.20 14.91
N GLU A 16 2.73 -0.80 15.58
CA GLU A 16 3.00 -2.10 14.95
C GLU A 16 1.68 -2.87 14.80
N SER A 17 1.57 -3.68 13.73
CA SER A 17 0.41 -4.57 13.53
C SER A 17 0.14 -5.43 14.77
N LYS A 18 -1.14 -5.49 15.18
CA LYS A 18 -1.64 -6.20 16.37
C LYS A 18 -1.23 -5.59 17.71
N LYS A 19 -0.68 -4.36 17.72
CA LYS A 19 -0.37 -3.59 18.93
C LYS A 19 -1.10 -2.25 18.99
N GLU A 20 -2.05 -2.04 18.11
CA GLU A 20 -2.76 -0.77 17.92
C GLU A 20 -3.40 -0.29 19.23
N GLN A 21 -4.01 -1.21 19.99
CA GLN A 21 -4.70 -0.91 21.25
C GLN A 21 -3.76 -0.35 22.32
N GLU A 22 -2.48 -0.73 22.29
CA GLU A 22 -1.47 -0.31 23.25
C GLU A 22 -0.69 0.93 22.76
N GLN A 23 -0.59 1.13 21.46
CA GLN A 23 0.30 2.12 20.85
C GLN A 23 -0.47 3.35 20.32
N ILE A 24 -1.24 3.23 19.22
CA ILE A 24 -1.86 4.37 18.56
C ILE A 24 -3.26 4.71 19.10
N VAL A 25 -4.05 3.71 19.47
CA VAL A 25 -5.45 3.90 19.91
C VAL A 25 -5.60 4.87 21.07
N PRO A 26 -4.75 4.85 22.11
CA PRO A 26 -4.86 5.85 23.19
C PRO A 26 -4.66 7.29 22.70
N THR A 27 -3.72 7.51 21.76
CA THR A 27 -3.45 8.84 21.19
C THR A 27 -4.59 9.29 20.28
N LEU A 28 -5.07 8.40 19.41
CA LEU A 28 -6.20 8.67 18.53
C LEU A 28 -7.47 8.98 19.33
N ASN A 29 -7.79 8.20 20.36
CA ASN A 29 -8.95 8.45 21.21
C ASN A 29 -8.83 9.80 21.94
N ALA A 30 -7.68 10.15 22.48
CA ALA A 30 -7.46 11.44 23.11
C ALA A 30 -7.66 12.61 22.12
N TYR A 31 -7.21 12.43 20.87
CA TYR A 31 -7.45 13.40 19.81
C TYR A 31 -8.94 13.52 19.45
N LEU A 32 -9.62 12.38 19.25
CA LEU A 32 -11.06 12.35 18.93
C LEU A 32 -11.91 12.94 20.05
N ASP A 33 -11.57 12.70 21.31
CA ASP A 33 -12.24 13.31 22.46
C ASP A 33 -12.06 14.83 22.47
N ALA A 34 -10.84 15.32 22.22
CA ALA A 34 -10.57 16.76 22.12
C ALA A 34 -11.31 17.40 20.95
N LEU A 35 -11.30 16.76 19.77
CA LEU A 35 -12.04 17.20 18.60
C LEU A 35 -13.55 17.20 18.87
N ASN A 36 -14.09 16.20 19.54
CA ASN A 36 -15.50 16.12 19.90
C ASN A 36 -15.92 17.28 20.82
N LEU A 37 -15.07 17.66 21.79
CA LEU A 37 -15.32 18.84 22.62
C LEU A 37 -15.31 20.14 21.78
N GLU A 38 -14.37 20.29 20.86
CA GLU A 38 -14.29 21.43 19.93
C GLU A 38 -15.53 21.54 19.05
N LEU A 39 -16.05 20.40 18.58
CA LEU A 39 -17.24 20.29 17.73
C LEU A 39 -18.56 20.30 18.52
N GLY A 40 -18.55 20.56 19.85
CA GLY A 40 -19.75 20.63 20.65
C GLY A 40 -20.44 19.30 20.94
N GLY A 41 -19.76 18.17 20.83
CA GLY A 41 -20.29 16.84 21.13
C GLY A 41 -20.97 16.15 19.94
N GLU A 42 -20.62 16.52 18.72
CA GLU A 42 -21.25 15.99 17.49
C GLU A 42 -20.72 14.62 17.05
N LEU A 43 -19.62 14.14 17.65
CA LEU A 43 -19.05 12.84 17.29
C LEU A 43 -19.64 11.72 18.14
N LYS A 44 -20.16 10.69 17.49
CA LYS A 44 -20.46 9.39 18.09
C LYS A 44 -19.31 8.44 17.77
N ILE A 45 -18.58 8.02 18.80
CA ILE A 45 -17.40 7.13 18.68
C ILE A 45 -17.77 5.76 19.25
N GLU A 46 -17.58 4.71 18.48
CA GLU A 46 -17.92 3.33 18.85
C GLU A 46 -16.76 2.40 18.49
N ASN A 47 -16.49 1.42 19.34
CA ASN A 47 -15.48 0.40 19.09
C ASN A 47 -16.16 -0.96 18.93
N ASP A 48 -15.68 -1.78 17.99
CA ASP A 48 -16.12 -3.16 17.92
C ASP A 48 -15.23 -4.09 18.76
N THR A 49 -15.60 -5.37 18.80
CA THR A 49 -14.84 -6.39 19.56
C THR A 49 -13.49 -6.74 18.93
N HIS A 50 -13.23 -6.30 17.71
CA HIS A 50 -11.96 -6.51 17.00
C HIS A 50 -10.98 -5.37 17.24
N GLY A 51 -11.46 -4.25 17.82
CA GLY A 51 -10.67 -3.06 18.10
C GLY A 51 -10.72 -2.00 17.01
N ASN A 52 -11.59 -2.17 16.01
CA ASN A 52 -11.87 -1.11 15.03
C ASN A 52 -12.60 0.05 15.69
N ILE A 53 -12.36 1.27 15.22
CA ILE A 53 -12.98 2.49 15.73
C ILE A 53 -13.88 3.08 14.65
N PHE A 54 -15.15 3.26 14.98
CA PHE A 54 -16.18 3.82 14.12
C PHE A 54 -16.58 5.19 14.61
N VAL A 55 -16.56 6.20 13.75
CA VAL A 55 -16.92 7.57 14.09
C VAL A 55 -18.02 8.04 13.16
N THR A 56 -19.10 8.54 13.73
CA THR A 56 -20.19 9.21 12.98
C THR A 56 -20.30 10.65 13.46
N LYS A 57 -20.29 11.62 12.55
CA LYS A 57 -20.52 13.02 12.81
C LYS A 57 -21.87 13.48 12.25
N GLY A 58 -22.64 14.17 13.10
CA GLY A 58 -23.92 14.75 12.74
C GLY A 58 -25.03 13.73 12.46
N GLU A 59 -26.21 14.22 12.07
CA GLU A 59 -27.37 13.38 11.72
C GLU A 59 -27.85 13.70 10.30
N THR A 60 -27.84 12.71 9.43
CA THR A 60 -28.35 12.78 8.05
C THR A 60 -28.84 11.41 7.58
N SER A 61 -29.53 11.36 6.45
CA SER A 61 -29.98 10.10 5.85
C SER A 61 -28.88 9.37 5.06
N LEU A 62 -27.87 10.09 4.59
CA LEU A 62 -26.75 9.54 3.82
C LEU A 62 -25.45 10.21 4.23
N TYR A 63 -24.39 9.42 4.38
CA TYR A 63 -23.06 9.89 4.79
C TYR A 63 -22.00 9.59 3.74
N PRO A 64 -21.08 10.50 3.42
CA PRO A 64 -19.80 10.10 2.87
C PRO A 64 -19.03 9.28 3.91
N CYS A 65 -18.27 8.27 3.46
CA CYS A 65 -17.50 7.46 4.37
C CYS A 65 -16.06 7.32 3.86
N ILE A 66 -15.08 7.61 4.74
CA ILE A 66 -13.67 7.36 4.48
C ILE A 66 -13.12 6.43 5.55
N VAL A 67 -12.29 5.48 5.13
CA VAL A 67 -11.67 4.50 6.03
C VAL A 67 -10.15 4.62 5.96
N SER A 68 -9.47 4.20 7.01
CA SER A 68 -8.02 4.16 7.12
C SER A 68 -7.64 3.01 8.04
N HIS A 69 -6.37 2.57 8.03
CA HIS A 69 -5.89 1.59 8.99
C HIS A 69 -4.92 2.17 10.02
N LEU A 70 -4.83 1.49 11.15
CA LEU A 70 -4.09 1.96 12.32
C LEU A 70 -2.67 1.41 12.40
N ASP A 71 -2.43 0.24 11.83
CA ASP A 71 -1.15 -0.44 11.94
C ASP A 71 -0.17 -0.03 10.84
N GLN A 72 1.08 -0.28 11.09
CA GLN A 72 2.21 -0.01 10.21
C GLN A 72 3.16 -1.21 10.23
N VAL A 73 3.85 -1.47 9.11
CA VAL A 73 4.90 -2.50 9.04
C VAL A 73 6.17 -2.12 9.82
N HIS A 74 6.34 -0.84 10.11
CA HIS A 74 7.53 -0.32 10.78
C HIS A 74 7.60 -0.76 12.23
N LYS A 75 8.82 -0.99 12.71
CA LYS A 75 9.07 -1.21 14.14
C LYS A 75 8.96 0.09 14.90
N TYR A 76 8.43 0.00 16.11
CA TYR A 76 8.37 1.14 17.03
C TYR A 76 9.76 1.73 17.24
N ALA A 77 9.88 3.04 17.09
CA ALA A 77 11.11 3.79 17.27
C ALA A 77 10.95 4.71 18.49
N ASP A 78 11.84 4.58 19.49
CA ASP A 78 11.70 5.27 20.77
C ASP A 78 11.85 6.79 20.67
N ASP A 79 12.58 7.29 19.65
CA ASP A 79 12.86 8.72 19.44
C ASP A 79 12.50 9.17 18.02
N LYS A 80 11.32 8.70 17.52
CA LYS A 80 10.84 9.07 16.21
C LYS A 80 10.54 10.56 16.13
N THR A 81 11.21 11.23 15.21
CA THR A 81 11.03 12.66 14.93
C THR A 81 10.74 12.86 13.45
N ILE A 82 9.73 13.67 13.14
CA ILE A 82 9.41 14.06 11.76
C ILE A 82 10.21 15.30 11.39
N PHE A 83 10.93 15.21 10.29
CA PHE A 83 11.75 16.27 9.75
C PHE A 83 11.20 16.75 8.40
N GLN A 84 10.98 18.05 8.29
CA GLN A 84 10.50 18.67 7.05
C GLN A 84 11.67 19.21 6.23
N ASN A 85 11.70 18.85 4.95
CA ASN A 85 12.64 19.40 3.98
C ASN A 85 11.88 19.88 2.73
N GLY A 86 11.52 21.15 2.70
CA GLY A 86 10.66 21.71 1.65
C GLY A 86 9.30 21.06 1.67
N ASP A 87 8.92 20.38 0.59
CA ASP A 87 7.65 19.67 0.44
C ASP A 87 7.65 18.28 1.09
N TYR A 88 8.81 17.78 1.52
CA TYR A 88 8.93 16.39 1.96
C TYR A 88 9.04 16.26 3.47
N LEU A 89 8.30 15.29 4.01
CA LEU A 89 8.36 14.88 5.41
C LEU A 89 9.06 13.52 5.50
N LEU A 90 10.06 13.44 6.37
CA LEU A 90 10.89 12.26 6.62
C LEU A 90 10.87 11.94 8.12
N ALA A 91 11.10 10.70 8.49
CA ALA A 91 11.20 10.29 9.88
C ALA A 91 12.61 9.83 10.24
N PHE A 92 13.04 10.16 11.46
CA PHE A 92 14.32 9.76 12.01
C PHE A 92 14.15 9.23 13.44
N ASP A 93 14.96 8.24 13.79
CA ASP A 93 15.16 7.72 15.14
C ASP A 93 16.62 8.02 15.52
N GLY A 94 16.84 9.13 16.22
CA GLY A 94 18.15 9.70 16.39
C GLY A 94 18.79 10.04 15.02
N PRO A 95 19.98 9.51 14.70
CA PRO A 95 20.64 9.76 13.42
C PRO A 95 20.17 8.84 12.27
N ARG A 96 19.34 7.85 12.56
CA ARG A 96 18.92 6.83 11.60
C ARG A 96 17.59 7.22 10.98
N GLN A 97 17.52 7.25 9.65
CA GLN A 97 16.24 7.36 8.95
C GLN A 97 15.40 6.12 9.16
N VAL A 98 14.12 6.32 9.46
CA VAL A 98 13.09 5.28 9.61
C VAL A 98 11.91 5.61 8.71
N GLY A 99 11.00 4.66 8.48
CA GLY A 99 9.79 4.94 7.72
C GLY A 99 8.91 5.97 8.42
N THR A 100 8.27 6.83 7.64
CA THR A 100 7.32 7.83 8.15
C THR A 100 6.05 7.19 8.68
N GLY A 101 5.70 5.98 8.20
CA GLY A 101 4.39 5.38 8.42
C GLY A 101 3.30 6.13 7.65
N GLY A 102 3.66 6.77 6.51
CA GLY A 102 2.70 7.41 5.63
C GLY A 102 1.57 6.47 5.22
N ASP A 103 1.89 5.21 5.09
CA ASP A 103 1.04 4.04 5.05
C ASP A 103 0.69 3.58 6.50
N ASP A 104 -0.52 3.86 7.10
CA ASP A 104 -1.58 4.72 6.57
C ASP A 104 -1.86 5.94 7.47
N LEU A 105 -0.81 6.52 8.09
CA LEU A 105 -0.98 7.74 8.90
C LEU A 105 -1.49 8.94 8.07
N VAL A 106 -1.23 8.95 6.75
CA VAL A 106 -1.81 9.95 5.86
C VAL A 106 -3.32 9.76 5.75
N GLY A 107 -3.81 8.54 5.61
CA GLY A 107 -5.25 8.26 5.62
C GLY A 107 -5.90 8.61 6.96
N ILE A 108 -5.23 8.35 8.09
CA ILE A 108 -5.70 8.81 9.40
C ILE A 108 -5.81 10.33 9.42
N PHE A 109 -4.79 11.06 8.97
CA PHE A 109 -4.83 12.51 8.87
C PHE A 109 -6.01 13.00 8.02
N VAL A 110 -6.22 12.42 6.84
CA VAL A 110 -7.35 12.75 5.96
C VAL A 110 -8.68 12.54 6.69
N CYS A 111 -8.86 11.41 7.36
CA CYS A 111 -10.05 11.12 8.15
C CYS A 111 -10.32 12.18 9.23
N LEU A 112 -9.30 12.60 9.97
CA LEU A 112 -9.41 13.59 11.03
C LEU A 112 -9.76 14.98 10.49
N GLU A 113 -9.16 15.40 9.38
CA GLU A 113 -9.48 16.67 8.74
C GLU A 113 -10.92 16.68 8.17
N LEU A 114 -11.36 15.56 7.55
CA LEU A 114 -12.73 15.44 7.06
C LEU A 114 -13.76 15.51 8.19
N LEU A 115 -13.48 14.91 9.35
CA LEU A 115 -14.32 15.06 10.54
C LEU A 115 -14.38 16.52 11.02
N ARG A 116 -13.34 17.30 10.81
CA ARG A 116 -13.32 18.73 11.14
C ARG A 116 -14.12 19.55 10.14
N ASP A 117 -13.92 19.32 8.84
CA ASP A 117 -14.39 20.20 7.77
C ASP A 117 -15.83 19.92 7.31
N PHE A 118 -16.35 18.68 7.47
CA PHE A 118 -17.69 18.31 7.05
C PHE A 118 -18.66 18.15 8.23
N ASN A 119 -19.92 18.60 8.06
CA ASN A 119 -20.95 18.49 9.09
C ASN A 119 -21.50 17.06 9.24
N PHE A 120 -21.44 16.27 8.18
CA PHE A 120 -21.93 14.89 8.15
C PHE A 120 -20.84 14.01 7.58
N MET A 121 -20.37 13.05 8.36
CA MET A 121 -19.25 12.19 7.97
C MET A 121 -19.27 10.88 8.73
N LYS A 122 -18.92 9.80 8.08
CA LYS A 122 -18.53 8.55 8.72
C LYS A 122 -17.05 8.25 8.46
N VAL A 123 -16.36 7.83 9.50
CA VAL A 123 -14.96 7.41 9.41
C VAL A 123 -14.79 6.08 10.14
N VAL A 124 -13.96 5.21 9.60
CA VAL A 124 -13.57 3.98 10.28
C VAL A 124 -12.06 3.85 10.28
N PHE A 125 -11.51 3.53 11.45
CA PHE A 125 -10.11 3.17 11.60
C PHE A 125 -10.03 1.66 11.86
N PHE A 126 -9.47 0.92 10.91
CA PHE A 126 -9.33 -0.53 10.98
C PHE A 126 -8.01 -0.94 11.63
N VAL A 127 -8.00 -2.11 12.27
CA VAL A 127 -6.80 -2.73 12.84
C VAL A 127 -6.28 -3.81 11.92
N ALA A 128 -4.95 -4.04 11.96
CA ALA A 128 -4.27 -5.18 11.35
C ALA A 128 -4.53 -5.34 9.84
N GLU A 129 -4.49 -4.23 9.08
CA GLU A 129 -4.57 -4.23 7.63
C GLU A 129 -3.35 -4.92 7.02
N GLU A 130 -2.15 -4.53 7.44
CA GLU A 130 -0.83 -4.96 6.95
C GLU A 130 -0.56 -6.48 7.11
N VAL A 131 -1.37 -7.13 7.91
CA VAL A 131 -1.31 -8.59 8.14
C VAL A 131 -2.57 -9.31 7.64
N GLY A 132 -3.25 -8.71 6.65
CA GLY A 132 -4.32 -9.32 5.88
C GLY A 132 -5.71 -8.74 6.13
N CYS A 133 -5.84 -7.43 6.31
CA CYS A 133 -7.13 -6.72 6.43
C CYS A 133 -8.03 -7.34 7.52
N ILE A 134 -7.46 -7.70 8.68
CA ILE A 134 -8.18 -8.47 9.72
C ILE A 134 -9.38 -7.68 10.24
N GLY A 135 -9.19 -6.38 10.52
CA GLY A 135 -10.24 -5.52 11.04
C GLY A 135 -11.42 -5.38 10.08
N SER A 136 -11.16 -5.00 8.84
CA SER A 136 -12.21 -4.84 7.82
C SER A 136 -12.84 -6.16 7.40
N SER A 137 -12.10 -7.29 7.48
CA SER A 137 -12.65 -8.63 7.24
C SER A 137 -13.67 -9.06 8.28
N ALA A 138 -13.62 -8.54 9.50
CA ALA A 138 -14.42 -8.97 10.62
C ALA A 138 -15.50 -7.98 11.05
N CYS A 139 -15.43 -6.72 10.63
CA CYS A 139 -16.35 -5.65 11.05
C CYS A 139 -17.80 -5.90 10.66
N ASP A 140 -18.73 -5.26 11.37
CA ASP A 140 -20.16 -5.27 10.99
C ASP A 140 -20.42 -4.35 9.80
N LEU A 141 -20.93 -4.90 8.70
CA LEU A 141 -21.24 -4.14 7.49
C LEU A 141 -22.50 -3.26 7.65
N SER A 142 -23.30 -3.44 8.68
CA SER A 142 -24.50 -2.62 8.92
C SER A 142 -24.18 -1.14 9.11
N PHE A 143 -22.97 -0.82 9.58
CA PHE A 143 -22.48 0.57 9.71
C PHE A 143 -22.48 1.33 8.39
N PHE A 144 -22.29 0.63 7.26
CA PHE A 144 -22.13 1.25 5.94
C PHE A 144 -23.44 1.36 5.14
N THR A 145 -24.56 0.89 5.67
CA THR A 145 -25.84 0.79 4.92
C THR A 145 -26.39 2.14 4.46
N ASP A 146 -26.07 3.24 5.16
CA ASP A 146 -26.44 4.61 4.86
C ASP A 146 -25.27 5.44 4.32
N CYS A 147 -24.19 4.80 3.88
CA CYS A 147 -23.07 5.51 3.25
C CYS A 147 -23.32 5.73 1.75
N MET A 148 -22.92 6.88 1.24
CA MET A 148 -22.99 7.22 -0.19
C MET A 148 -21.99 6.38 -0.99
N PHE A 149 -20.79 6.25 -0.46
CA PHE A 149 -19.66 5.46 -0.96
C PHE A 149 -18.68 5.22 0.21
N ILE A 150 -17.67 4.36 -0.01
CA ILE A 150 -16.54 4.18 0.92
C ILE A 150 -15.24 4.51 0.18
N GLY A 151 -14.48 5.49 0.66
CA GLY A 151 -13.16 5.82 0.16
C GLY A 151 -12.07 5.41 1.15
N GLN A 152 -10.87 5.15 0.65
CA GLN A 152 -9.66 4.95 1.45
C GLN A 152 -8.52 5.76 0.84
N ALA A 153 -7.76 6.50 1.64
CA ALA A 153 -6.60 7.26 1.20
C ALA A 153 -5.33 6.51 1.60
N ASP A 154 -5.12 5.35 0.98
CA ASP A 154 -4.11 4.36 1.33
C ASP A 154 -3.47 3.77 0.06
N ARG A 155 -3.02 4.66 -0.81
CA ARG A 155 -2.25 4.27 -1.99
C ARG A 155 -1.05 5.19 -2.13
N LYS A 156 0.13 4.61 -2.35
CA LYS A 156 1.35 5.40 -2.64
C LYS A 156 1.19 6.29 -3.87
N GLY A 157 2.03 7.32 -3.95
CA GLY A 157 2.04 8.24 -5.10
C GLY A 157 0.93 9.28 -5.06
N ASN A 158 0.58 9.83 -6.22
CA ASN A 158 -0.28 11.01 -6.32
C ASN A 158 -1.24 11.00 -7.51
N ALA A 159 -1.42 9.86 -8.19
CA ALA A 159 -2.19 9.84 -9.44
C ALA A 159 -3.13 8.64 -9.60
N ASP A 160 -3.09 7.67 -8.69
CA ASP A 160 -3.86 6.44 -8.81
C ASP A 160 -5.21 6.54 -8.11
N PHE A 161 -6.30 6.19 -8.81
CA PHE A 161 -7.63 5.98 -8.26
C PHE A 161 -8.04 4.54 -8.51
N ILE A 162 -8.06 3.74 -7.46
CA ILE A 162 -8.18 2.29 -7.56
C ILE A 162 -9.63 1.89 -7.78
N ASN A 163 -9.91 1.28 -8.93
CA ASN A 163 -11.22 0.75 -9.29
C ASN A 163 -11.31 -0.78 -9.16
N TYR A 164 -10.19 -1.43 -8.90
CA TYR A 164 -10.09 -2.88 -8.78
C TYR A 164 -9.04 -3.25 -7.73
N SER A 165 -9.42 -4.03 -6.72
CA SER A 165 -8.55 -4.41 -5.60
C SER A 165 -9.01 -5.74 -5.00
N ASN A 166 -8.13 -6.50 -4.38
CA ASN A 166 -8.46 -7.78 -3.73
C ASN A 166 -9.17 -8.80 -4.64
N GLY A 167 -8.88 -8.78 -5.94
CA GLY A 167 -9.54 -9.67 -6.89
C GLY A 167 -10.96 -9.24 -7.27
N VAL A 168 -11.40 -8.03 -6.88
CA VAL A 168 -12.77 -7.55 -7.13
C VAL A 168 -12.80 -6.13 -7.68
N GLN A 169 -13.76 -5.84 -8.53
CA GLN A 169 -14.10 -4.49 -8.91
C GLN A 169 -14.72 -3.77 -7.71
N LEU A 170 -14.38 -2.51 -7.51
CA LEU A 170 -14.78 -1.74 -6.33
C LEU A 170 -16.05 -0.92 -6.58
N PHE A 171 -16.34 -0.57 -7.83
CA PHE A 171 -17.51 0.21 -8.23
C PHE A 171 -17.88 -0.07 -9.69
N ASP A 172 -19.04 0.37 -10.09
CA ASP A 172 -19.57 0.24 -11.45
C ASP A 172 -19.42 1.52 -12.28
N ALA A 173 -20.01 1.49 -13.48
CA ALA A 173 -19.98 2.62 -14.41
C ALA A 173 -20.71 3.86 -13.87
N ASP A 174 -21.67 3.74 -12.96
CA ASP A 174 -22.38 4.88 -12.38
C ASP A 174 -21.42 5.72 -11.52
N PHE A 175 -20.67 5.07 -10.63
CA PHE A 175 -19.67 5.77 -9.83
C PHE A 175 -18.47 6.23 -10.68
N SER A 176 -17.99 5.41 -11.63
CA SER A 176 -16.91 5.81 -12.55
C SER A 176 -17.30 7.09 -13.34
N ASN A 177 -18.50 7.16 -13.89
CA ASN A 177 -18.95 8.36 -14.60
C ASN A 177 -19.06 9.59 -13.69
N PHE A 178 -19.42 9.40 -12.43
CA PHE A 178 -19.46 10.46 -11.43
C PHE A 178 -18.07 11.01 -11.10
N VAL A 179 -17.08 10.13 -10.83
CA VAL A 179 -15.74 10.57 -10.42
C VAL A 179 -14.87 11.03 -11.60
N LYS A 180 -15.11 10.52 -12.81
CA LYS A 180 -14.26 10.75 -13.99
C LYS A 180 -13.92 12.22 -14.25
N PRO A 181 -14.86 13.19 -14.26
CA PRO A 181 -14.51 14.61 -14.47
C PRO A 181 -13.61 15.13 -13.34
N ILE A 182 -13.85 14.72 -12.09
CA ILE A 182 -13.05 15.13 -10.92
C ILE A 182 -11.61 14.61 -11.06
N LEU A 183 -11.46 13.34 -11.44
CA LEU A 183 -10.14 12.72 -11.61
C LEU A 183 -9.34 13.37 -12.75
N LEU A 184 -10.00 13.70 -13.87
CA LEU A 184 -9.35 14.38 -15.00
C LEU A 184 -8.82 15.77 -14.60
N ASP A 185 -9.60 16.54 -13.84
CA ASP A 185 -9.21 17.87 -13.38
C ASP A 185 -8.06 17.83 -12.36
N SER A 186 -7.90 16.72 -11.67
CA SER A 186 -6.91 16.53 -10.59
C SER A 186 -5.71 15.65 -10.99
N ASN A 187 -5.61 15.25 -12.26
CA ASN A 187 -4.58 14.35 -12.80
C ASN A 187 -4.55 12.94 -12.17
N TYR A 188 -5.68 12.49 -11.62
CA TYR A 188 -5.84 11.10 -11.20
C TYR A 188 -6.39 10.25 -12.34
N LYS A 189 -6.06 8.97 -12.34
CA LYS A 189 -6.57 7.98 -13.31
C LYS A 189 -7.05 6.73 -12.58
N GLU A 190 -8.10 6.12 -13.11
CA GLU A 190 -8.52 4.80 -12.66
C GLU A 190 -7.45 3.76 -12.96
N CYS A 191 -7.12 2.93 -11.97
CA CYS A 191 -6.16 1.85 -12.11
C CYS A 191 -6.45 0.69 -11.15
N ILE A 192 -5.65 -0.35 -11.25
CA ILE A 192 -5.76 -1.57 -10.44
C ILE A 192 -4.81 -1.46 -9.25
N GLY A 193 -5.29 -1.85 -8.07
CA GLY A 193 -4.51 -1.90 -6.84
C GLY A 193 -4.38 -3.31 -6.27
N ILE A 194 -3.59 -3.39 -5.21
CA ILE A 194 -3.42 -4.59 -4.39
C ILE A 194 -4.45 -4.63 -3.24
N ALA A 195 -4.26 -5.50 -2.26
CA ALA A 195 -5.12 -5.63 -1.09
C ALA A 195 -5.24 -4.30 -0.30
N THR A 196 -6.45 -4.00 0.18
CA THR A 196 -6.79 -2.82 0.99
C THR A 196 -8.10 -3.07 1.72
N ASP A 197 -8.38 -2.33 2.80
CA ASP A 197 -9.64 -2.44 3.54
C ASP A 197 -10.86 -2.14 2.66
N ALA A 198 -10.81 -1.12 1.82
CA ALA A 198 -11.87 -0.82 0.86
C ALA A 198 -12.12 -1.99 -0.10
N GLY A 199 -11.05 -2.65 -0.57
CA GLY A 199 -11.13 -3.87 -1.35
C GLY A 199 -11.73 -5.04 -0.58
N CYS A 200 -11.38 -5.17 0.70
CA CYS A 200 -11.92 -6.20 1.58
C CYS A 200 -13.42 -6.01 1.83
N LEU A 201 -13.88 -4.79 2.10
CA LEU A 201 -15.29 -4.45 2.26
C LEU A 201 -16.09 -4.75 0.97
N SER A 202 -15.56 -4.37 -0.19
CA SER A 202 -16.18 -4.69 -1.48
C SER A 202 -16.24 -6.21 -1.71
N LYS A 203 -15.17 -6.95 -1.40
CA LYS A 203 -15.13 -8.43 -1.49
C LYS A 203 -16.19 -9.09 -0.60
N ARG A 204 -16.49 -8.52 0.56
CA ARG A 204 -17.56 -8.93 1.47
C ARG A 204 -18.96 -8.48 1.02
N ASN A 205 -19.05 -7.81 -0.12
CA ASN A 205 -20.29 -7.33 -0.72
C ASN A 205 -21.03 -6.31 0.17
N VAL A 206 -20.30 -5.26 0.57
CA VAL A 206 -20.84 -4.16 1.40
C VAL A 206 -22.02 -3.42 0.77
N GLY A 207 -22.23 -3.59 -0.53
CA GLY A 207 -23.42 -3.11 -1.25
C GLY A 207 -23.33 -1.71 -1.83
N ILE A 208 -22.19 -1.02 -1.67
CA ILE A 208 -21.94 0.33 -2.17
C ILE A 208 -20.57 0.42 -2.83
N ALA A 209 -20.37 1.45 -3.66
CA ALA A 209 -19.10 1.73 -4.30
C ALA A 209 -17.99 1.97 -3.28
N CYS A 210 -16.83 1.35 -3.52
CA CYS A 210 -15.62 1.56 -2.75
C CYS A 210 -14.51 2.07 -3.67
N PHE A 211 -13.54 2.82 -3.14
CA PHE A 211 -12.32 3.19 -3.88
C PHE A 211 -11.13 3.32 -2.93
N ASN A 212 -9.91 3.24 -3.48
CA ASN A 212 -8.69 3.66 -2.82
C ASN A 212 -7.99 4.69 -3.71
N ILE A 213 -7.28 5.66 -3.13
CA ILE A 213 -6.67 6.78 -3.85
C ILE A 213 -5.24 7.03 -3.36
N SER A 214 -4.34 7.39 -4.29
CA SER A 214 -2.99 7.83 -3.94
C SER A 214 -3.03 9.06 -3.05
N CYS A 215 -2.29 9.03 -1.96
CA CYS A 215 -2.38 10.04 -0.91
C CYS A 215 -1.04 10.68 -0.53
N GLY A 216 0.00 10.53 -1.35
CA GLY A 216 1.22 11.33 -1.22
C GLY A 216 2.30 10.71 -0.35
N TYR A 217 2.21 9.45 0.05
CA TYR A 217 3.36 8.73 0.60
C TYR A 217 4.11 7.95 -0.48
N TYR A 218 5.39 7.70 -0.26
CA TYR A 218 6.30 7.09 -1.21
C TYR A 218 7.24 6.12 -0.51
N ASN A 219 7.74 5.13 -1.23
CA ASN A 219 8.61 4.07 -0.72
C ASN A 219 8.02 3.34 0.51
N PRO A 220 6.73 2.92 0.49
CA PRO A 220 6.11 2.24 1.62
C PRO A 220 6.93 1.05 2.07
N HIS A 221 6.79 0.69 3.35
CA HIS A 221 7.41 -0.49 3.94
C HIS A 221 8.96 -0.46 3.96
N THR A 222 9.57 0.71 3.74
CA THR A 222 11.03 0.88 3.79
C THR A 222 11.45 1.94 4.81
N SER A 223 12.70 1.90 5.24
CA SER A 223 13.25 2.98 6.07
C SER A 223 13.41 4.32 5.34
N THR A 224 13.20 4.34 4.03
CA THR A 224 13.27 5.55 3.18
C THR A 224 11.90 6.07 2.79
N GLU A 225 10.85 5.57 3.43
CA GLU A 225 9.50 6.10 3.24
C GLU A 225 9.45 7.59 3.58
N TYR A 226 8.75 8.35 2.74
CA TYR A 226 8.56 9.79 2.92
C TYR A 226 7.17 10.21 2.46
N VAL A 227 6.76 11.42 2.85
CA VAL A 227 5.47 12.00 2.49
C VAL A 227 5.68 13.34 1.80
N SER A 228 4.95 13.61 0.69
CA SER A 228 4.87 14.91 0.02
C SER A 228 3.65 15.67 0.53
N ILE A 229 3.87 16.84 1.11
CA ILE A 229 2.80 17.71 1.64
C ILE A 229 1.85 18.13 0.52
N THR A 230 2.40 18.49 -0.64
CA THR A 230 1.61 18.90 -1.81
C THR A 230 0.68 17.76 -2.28
N ASP A 231 1.19 16.53 -2.36
CA ASP A 231 0.41 15.39 -2.84
C ASP A 231 -0.66 14.97 -1.84
N VAL A 232 -0.38 15.05 -0.53
CA VAL A 232 -1.39 14.85 0.52
C VAL A 232 -2.50 15.89 0.40
N SER A 233 -2.14 17.17 0.22
CA SER A 233 -3.11 18.25 0.02
C SER A 233 -3.98 18.02 -1.22
N ASN A 234 -3.37 17.60 -2.34
CA ASN A 234 -4.11 17.28 -3.56
C ASN A 234 -5.08 16.10 -3.36
N CYS A 235 -4.65 15.04 -2.67
CA CYS A 235 -5.53 13.91 -2.32
C CYS A 235 -6.72 14.38 -1.47
N TYR A 236 -6.45 15.17 -0.43
CA TYR A 236 -7.49 15.72 0.43
C TYR A 236 -8.50 16.55 -0.37
N ASP A 237 -8.03 17.45 -1.25
CA ASP A 237 -8.89 18.30 -2.08
C ASP A 237 -9.76 17.46 -3.03
N VAL A 238 -9.22 16.39 -3.65
CA VAL A 238 -9.98 15.48 -4.49
C VAL A 238 -11.09 14.78 -3.71
N ILE A 239 -10.78 14.27 -2.53
CA ILE A 239 -11.77 13.64 -1.65
C ILE A 239 -12.85 14.65 -1.24
N CYS A 240 -12.48 15.88 -0.89
CA CYS A 240 -13.43 16.95 -0.60
C CYS A 240 -14.36 17.26 -1.77
N VAL A 241 -13.83 17.29 -2.99
CA VAL A 241 -14.63 17.49 -4.22
C VAL A 241 -15.58 16.32 -4.45
N ILE A 242 -15.14 15.08 -4.26
CA ILE A 242 -16.00 13.89 -4.35
C ILE A 242 -17.13 13.98 -3.32
N ILE A 243 -16.84 14.26 -2.06
CA ILE A 243 -17.82 14.38 -0.98
C ILE A 243 -18.83 15.49 -1.29
N THR A 244 -18.37 16.66 -1.73
CA THR A 244 -19.22 17.83 -1.95
C THR A 244 -20.17 17.64 -3.13
N ASN A 245 -19.79 16.87 -4.14
CA ASN A 245 -20.60 16.64 -5.34
C ASN A 245 -21.43 15.36 -5.27
N ALA A 246 -21.22 14.48 -4.30
CA ALA A 246 -22.04 13.29 -4.12
C ALA A 246 -23.42 13.67 -3.57
N ASP A 247 -24.47 13.31 -4.28
CA ASP A 247 -25.86 13.63 -3.95
C ASP A 247 -26.76 12.39 -3.73
N LYS A 248 -26.19 11.20 -3.86
CA LYS A 248 -26.90 9.92 -3.76
C LYS A 248 -26.00 8.83 -3.17
N GLN A 249 -26.62 7.71 -2.84
CA GLN A 249 -25.92 6.46 -2.57
C GLN A 249 -25.55 5.79 -3.89
N PHE A 250 -24.27 5.46 -4.07
CA PHE A 250 -23.75 4.70 -5.20
C PHE A 250 -23.80 3.22 -4.89
N LEU A 251 -24.95 2.61 -5.16
CA LEU A 251 -25.16 1.19 -4.90
C LEU A 251 -24.29 0.34 -5.85
N TYR A 252 -23.52 -0.55 -5.28
CA TYR A 252 -22.74 -1.50 -6.02
C TYR A 252 -22.78 -2.88 -5.37
N THR A 253 -23.32 -3.84 -6.08
CA THR A 253 -23.29 -5.23 -5.67
C THR A 253 -22.46 -6.01 -6.68
N ARG A 254 -21.44 -6.65 -6.19
CA ARG A 254 -20.57 -7.46 -7.04
C ARG A 254 -21.40 -8.54 -7.74
N PRO A 255 -21.26 -8.71 -9.07
CA PRO A 255 -21.88 -9.83 -9.74
C PRO A 255 -21.46 -11.16 -9.10
N VAL A 256 -22.40 -11.97 -8.69
CA VAL A 256 -22.12 -13.32 -8.20
C VAL A 256 -21.77 -14.19 -9.40
N THR A 257 -20.51 -14.36 -9.66
CA THR A 257 -20.03 -15.32 -10.67
C THR A 257 -19.87 -16.68 -9.98
N THR A 258 -20.77 -17.61 -10.30
CA THR A 258 -20.64 -19.01 -9.89
C THR A 258 -19.72 -19.74 -10.87
N TYR A 259 -18.42 -19.68 -10.61
CA TYR A 259 -17.45 -20.41 -11.42
C TYR A 259 -16.81 -21.54 -10.61
N GLY A 260 -16.56 -22.65 -11.30
CA GLY A 260 -15.79 -23.76 -10.73
C GLY A 260 -14.30 -23.42 -10.67
N SER A 261 -13.59 -24.03 -9.76
CA SER A 261 -12.13 -23.83 -9.65
C SER A 261 -11.43 -24.19 -10.96
N ILE A 262 -10.49 -23.35 -11.40
CA ILE A 262 -9.65 -23.60 -12.57
C ILE A 262 -8.92 -24.94 -12.37
N SER A 263 -9.02 -25.85 -13.34
CA SER A 263 -8.33 -27.13 -13.24
C SER A 263 -6.78 -26.90 -13.28
N LYS A 264 -6.06 -27.79 -12.61
CA LYS A 264 -4.59 -27.73 -12.56
C LYS A 264 -3.96 -27.75 -13.97
N THR A 265 -4.65 -28.35 -14.93
CA THR A 265 -4.22 -28.43 -16.34
C THR A 265 -4.35 -27.06 -17.02
N VAL A 266 -5.48 -26.36 -16.81
CA VAL A 266 -5.73 -25.04 -17.40
C VAL A 266 -4.75 -24.00 -16.82
N LYS A 267 -4.43 -24.09 -15.53
CA LYS A 267 -3.39 -23.24 -14.90
C LYS A 267 -2.03 -23.42 -15.60
N SER A 268 -1.64 -24.65 -15.87
CA SER A 268 -0.38 -24.95 -16.56
C SER A 268 -0.34 -24.39 -17.98
N GLU A 269 -1.43 -24.52 -18.74
CA GLU A 269 -1.56 -23.99 -20.09
C GLU A 269 -1.57 -22.46 -20.11
N LEU A 270 -2.22 -21.81 -19.14
CA LEU A 270 -2.23 -20.36 -18.97
C LEU A 270 -0.83 -19.83 -18.67
N TYR A 271 -0.12 -20.48 -17.74
CA TYR A 271 1.25 -20.14 -17.38
C TYR A 271 2.18 -20.20 -18.60
N GLU A 272 2.13 -21.29 -19.37
CA GLU A 272 2.95 -21.46 -20.58
C GLU A 272 2.63 -20.39 -21.65
N LYS A 273 1.36 -20.06 -21.88
CA LYS A 273 0.96 -19.04 -22.83
C LYS A 273 1.42 -17.64 -22.43
N LEU A 274 1.26 -17.27 -21.17
CA LEU A 274 1.75 -16.01 -20.63
C LEU A 274 3.27 -15.91 -20.73
N TYR A 275 3.96 -16.99 -20.41
CA TYR A 275 5.42 -17.08 -20.51
C TYR A 275 5.92 -16.95 -21.95
N GLU A 276 5.26 -17.60 -22.91
CA GLU A 276 5.62 -17.49 -24.35
C GLU A 276 5.26 -16.10 -24.93
N SER A 277 4.15 -15.50 -24.54
CA SER A 277 3.82 -14.11 -24.90
C SER A 277 4.88 -13.15 -24.39
N PHE A 278 5.31 -13.37 -23.19
CA PHE A 278 6.33 -12.59 -22.49
C PHE A 278 7.71 -12.67 -23.16
N LYS A 279 8.14 -13.86 -23.56
CA LYS A 279 9.38 -14.05 -24.34
C LYS A 279 9.40 -13.27 -25.67
N LYS A 280 8.23 -12.96 -26.22
CA LYS A 280 8.09 -12.22 -27.47
C LYS A 280 8.08 -10.70 -27.28
N SER A 281 7.91 -10.21 -26.04
CA SER A 281 7.89 -8.78 -25.76
C SER A 281 9.29 -8.18 -25.85
N THR A 282 9.36 -6.93 -26.31
CA THR A 282 10.63 -6.17 -26.43
C THR A 282 11.35 -5.94 -25.09
N TYR A 283 10.66 -6.11 -23.98
CA TYR A 283 11.21 -6.01 -22.63
C TYR A 283 12.11 -7.17 -22.24
N TYR A 284 11.92 -8.35 -22.83
CA TYR A 284 12.70 -9.54 -22.52
C TYR A 284 14.21 -9.42 -22.79
N ILE A 285 14.61 -8.48 -23.64
CA ILE A 285 15.98 -8.41 -24.18
C ILE A 285 16.97 -7.70 -23.25
N LYS A 286 16.55 -7.11 -22.13
CA LYS A 286 17.39 -6.13 -21.41
C LYS A 286 18.23 -6.61 -20.23
N SER A 287 17.93 -7.67 -19.53
CA SER A 287 18.83 -8.28 -18.50
C SER A 287 18.27 -9.52 -17.81
N ASP A 288 19.15 -10.38 -17.22
CA ASP A 288 18.77 -11.52 -16.37
C ASP A 288 17.96 -11.11 -15.12
N LYS A 289 18.19 -9.91 -14.59
CA LYS A 289 17.40 -9.36 -13.47
C LYS A 289 15.94 -9.14 -13.84
N MET A 290 15.65 -8.78 -15.07
CA MET A 290 14.29 -8.64 -15.58
C MET A 290 13.58 -10.00 -15.68
N TYR A 291 14.29 -11.08 -16.03
CA TYR A 291 13.70 -12.42 -16.09
C TYR A 291 13.04 -12.83 -14.78
N TYR A 292 13.70 -12.55 -13.64
CA TYR A 292 13.14 -12.84 -12.32
C TYR A 292 11.92 -11.97 -11.97
N ALA A 293 11.98 -10.68 -12.26
CA ALA A 293 10.84 -9.78 -12.07
C ALA A 293 9.62 -10.24 -12.89
N TYR A 294 9.86 -10.73 -14.07
CA TYR A 294 8.85 -11.27 -14.95
C TYR A 294 8.23 -12.59 -14.47
N SER A 295 9.03 -13.51 -13.98
CA SER A 295 8.51 -14.73 -13.36
C SER A 295 7.57 -14.40 -12.21
N LYS A 296 7.93 -13.45 -11.36
CA LYS A 296 7.07 -12.94 -10.27
C LYS A 296 5.80 -12.26 -10.78
N ALA A 297 5.89 -11.49 -11.86
CA ALA A 297 4.72 -10.85 -12.48
C ALA A 297 3.76 -11.90 -13.08
N ILE A 298 4.29 -12.93 -13.73
CA ILE A 298 3.48 -14.05 -14.24
C ILE A 298 2.80 -14.78 -13.09
N ASP A 299 3.53 -15.13 -12.03
CA ASP A 299 2.96 -15.78 -10.84
C ASP A 299 1.85 -14.91 -10.23
N TYR A 300 2.07 -13.60 -10.13
CA TYR A 300 1.07 -12.65 -9.63
C TYR A 300 -0.18 -12.64 -10.52
N VAL A 301 -0.03 -12.51 -11.83
CA VAL A 301 -1.17 -12.49 -12.77
C VAL A 301 -1.91 -13.84 -12.79
N VAL A 302 -1.19 -14.95 -12.74
CA VAL A 302 -1.81 -16.30 -12.66
C VAL A 302 -2.60 -16.44 -11.37
N ASN A 303 -2.08 -16.00 -10.23
CA ASN A 303 -2.79 -16.00 -8.96
C ASN A 303 -4.01 -15.08 -8.99
N LEU A 304 -3.87 -13.88 -9.56
CA LEU A 304 -5.02 -12.98 -9.76
C LEU A 304 -6.11 -13.61 -10.63
N ILE A 305 -5.75 -14.29 -11.70
CA ILE A 305 -6.71 -14.98 -12.57
C ILE A 305 -7.38 -16.12 -11.83
N GLU A 306 -6.65 -16.87 -11.00
CA GLU A 306 -7.22 -17.93 -10.15
C GLU A 306 -8.18 -17.39 -9.09
N GLU A 307 -7.77 -16.34 -8.37
CA GLU A 307 -8.57 -15.73 -7.32
C GLU A 307 -9.84 -15.07 -7.86
N ARG A 308 -9.78 -14.56 -9.10
CA ARG A 308 -10.90 -13.86 -9.74
C ARG A 308 -11.88 -14.78 -10.45
N ASP A 309 -11.54 -16.08 -10.54
CA ASP A 309 -12.39 -17.01 -11.28
C ASP A 309 -12.72 -16.50 -12.71
N ILE A 310 -11.72 -15.91 -13.40
CA ILE A 310 -11.86 -15.38 -14.77
C ILE A 310 -11.94 -16.56 -15.78
N ALA A 311 -12.65 -17.61 -15.40
CA ALA A 311 -12.89 -18.74 -16.28
C ALA A 311 -13.71 -18.35 -17.53
N ALA A 312 -14.51 -17.28 -17.44
CA ALA A 312 -15.29 -16.78 -18.58
C ALA A 312 -14.44 -16.06 -19.64
N GLU A 313 -13.23 -15.64 -19.31
CA GLU A 313 -12.30 -14.99 -20.26
C GLU A 313 -11.16 -15.92 -20.69
N GLN A 314 -11.19 -17.20 -20.28
CA GLN A 314 -10.15 -18.18 -20.65
C GLN A 314 -9.96 -18.37 -22.15
N ASP A 315 -10.97 -18.09 -22.95
CA ASP A 315 -10.84 -18.09 -24.40
C ASP A 315 -10.05 -16.90 -24.94
N ASN A 316 -9.71 -15.92 -24.07
CA ASN A 316 -9.09 -14.67 -24.44
C ASN A 316 -7.83 -14.36 -23.60
N ILE A 317 -6.94 -15.34 -23.44
CA ILE A 317 -5.63 -15.16 -22.79
C ILE A 317 -4.73 -14.18 -23.55
N ASP A 318 -5.01 -13.95 -24.84
CA ASP A 318 -4.42 -12.88 -25.66
C ASP A 318 -5.14 -11.52 -25.43
N SER A 319 -5.95 -11.42 -24.39
CA SER A 319 -6.66 -10.20 -24.02
C SER A 319 -5.69 -9.06 -23.74
N PRO A 320 -5.89 -7.88 -24.35
CA PRO A 320 -5.14 -6.67 -24.01
C PRO A 320 -5.12 -6.34 -22.52
N TYR A 321 -6.06 -6.89 -21.77
CA TYR A 321 -6.18 -6.71 -20.32
C TYR A 321 -5.11 -7.47 -19.52
N ILE A 322 -4.77 -8.70 -19.91
CA ILE A 322 -3.70 -9.49 -19.25
C ILE A 322 -2.35 -8.87 -19.56
N GLU A 323 -2.14 -8.45 -20.81
CA GLU A 323 -0.94 -7.70 -21.20
C GLU A 323 -0.84 -6.38 -20.42
N TYR A 324 -1.94 -5.67 -20.25
CA TYR A 324 -2.02 -4.47 -19.41
C TYR A 324 -1.64 -4.74 -17.96
N LEU A 325 -2.16 -5.79 -17.33
CA LEU A 325 -1.83 -6.14 -15.93
C LEU A 325 -0.35 -6.46 -15.72
N LEU A 326 0.26 -7.13 -16.71
CA LEU A 326 1.69 -7.44 -16.68
C LEU A 326 2.53 -6.17 -16.84
N ILE A 327 2.16 -5.31 -17.78
CA ILE A 327 2.84 -4.04 -18.04
C ILE A 327 2.73 -3.13 -16.83
N ASP A 328 1.53 -2.96 -16.26
CA ASP A 328 1.27 -2.13 -15.10
C ASP A 328 2.10 -2.56 -13.89
N TYR A 329 2.18 -3.86 -13.60
CA TYR A 329 3.02 -4.38 -12.52
C TYR A 329 4.52 -4.08 -12.73
N ILE A 330 5.00 -4.17 -13.98
CA ILE A 330 6.40 -3.94 -14.32
C ILE A 330 6.71 -2.45 -14.27
N GLU A 331 5.86 -1.61 -14.88
CA GLU A 331 6.01 -0.16 -14.86
C GLU A 331 6.00 0.38 -13.42
N GLN A 332 5.15 -0.17 -12.55
CA GLN A 332 5.12 0.17 -11.14
C GLN A 332 6.46 -0.15 -10.44
N LYS A 333 7.07 -1.29 -10.77
CA LYS A 333 8.39 -1.65 -10.21
C LYS A 333 9.53 -0.81 -10.77
N GLU A 334 9.45 -0.39 -12.02
CA GLU A 334 10.40 0.54 -12.63
C GLU A 334 10.23 1.97 -12.07
N GLU A 335 8.99 2.43 -11.85
CA GLU A 335 8.70 3.71 -11.21
C GLU A 335 9.18 3.75 -9.76
N ASP A 336 8.97 2.69 -8.97
CA ASP A 336 9.49 2.54 -7.61
C ASP A 336 11.02 2.69 -7.59
N ALA A 337 11.71 2.03 -8.52
CA ALA A 337 13.16 2.10 -8.62
C ALA A 337 13.65 3.49 -9.09
N GLN A 338 12.92 4.15 -9.98
CA GLN A 338 13.25 5.50 -10.45
C GLN A 338 13.00 6.54 -9.37
N GLN A 339 11.87 6.46 -8.65
CA GLN A 339 11.57 7.35 -7.53
C GLN A 339 12.62 7.24 -6.43
N LEU A 340 13.07 6.01 -6.10
CA LEU A 340 14.16 5.81 -5.15
C LEU A 340 15.46 6.42 -5.64
N ALA A 341 15.77 6.31 -6.93
CA ALA A 341 16.98 6.92 -7.53
C ALA A 341 16.91 8.44 -7.52
N ASP A 342 15.76 9.03 -7.80
CA ASP A 342 15.57 10.49 -7.80
C ASP A 342 15.54 11.06 -6.38
N TYR A 343 14.94 10.35 -5.43
CA TYR A 343 15.05 10.62 -3.99
C TYR A 343 16.52 10.69 -3.57
N ASN A 344 17.31 9.68 -3.88
CA ASN A 344 18.73 9.63 -3.53
C ASN A 344 19.53 10.80 -4.15
N LYS A 345 19.19 11.22 -5.38
CA LYS A 345 19.79 12.41 -6.01
C LYS A 345 19.42 13.72 -5.30
N THR A 346 18.17 13.83 -4.84
CA THR A 346 17.65 15.04 -4.21
C THR A 346 18.26 15.25 -2.80
N PHE A 347 18.55 14.16 -2.08
CA PHE A 347 19.05 14.20 -0.70
C PHE A 347 20.57 14.02 -0.56
N ASP A 348 21.28 13.62 -1.62
CA ASP A 348 22.75 13.50 -1.66
C ASP A 348 23.48 14.80 -1.23
N PRO A 349 23.00 16.03 -1.55
CA PRO A 349 23.67 17.28 -1.13
C PRO A 349 23.60 17.56 0.38
N ILE A 350 22.68 16.94 1.12
CA ILE A 350 22.53 17.17 2.57
C ILE A 350 23.53 16.33 3.36
N ILE A 351 23.92 15.18 2.83
CA ILE A 351 24.93 14.30 3.43
C ILE A 351 26.36 14.75 3.09
N SER A 352 26.55 15.59 2.07
CA SER A 352 27.84 16.03 1.58
C SER A 352 28.48 17.24 2.29
N ARG A 353 28.10 17.55 3.53
CA ARG A 353 29.00 18.38 4.36
C ARG A 353 30.14 17.48 4.80
N PRO A 354 31.41 17.87 4.52
CA PRO A 354 32.56 17.06 4.88
C PRO A 354 32.64 16.95 6.40
N ILE A 355 32.18 15.85 6.96
CA ILE A 355 32.65 15.37 8.24
C ILE A 355 34.03 14.78 7.89
N ASP A 356 35.07 15.42 8.37
CA ASP A 356 36.45 15.03 8.16
C ASP A 356 36.72 13.68 8.86
N ASN A 357 36.32 12.58 8.23
CA ASN A 357 36.61 11.23 8.70
C ASN A 357 36.56 10.23 7.54
N LYS A 358 37.71 9.96 6.94
CA LYS A 358 37.92 8.91 5.94
C LYS A 358 37.39 7.53 6.35
N ALA A 359 37.28 7.26 7.64
CA ALA A 359 36.76 6.00 8.17
C ALA A 359 35.21 5.88 8.15
N ALA A 360 34.50 7.01 8.24
CA ALA A 360 33.04 7.01 8.17
C ALA A 360 32.53 6.82 6.73
N ASN A 361 33.24 7.39 5.74
CA ASN A 361 32.87 7.25 4.33
C ASN A 361 33.03 5.82 3.80
N ILE A 362 34.01 5.06 4.30
CA ILE A 362 34.21 3.67 3.89
C ILE A 362 33.04 2.78 4.42
N LYS A 363 32.63 2.96 5.68
CA LYS A 363 31.50 2.20 6.24
C LYS A 363 30.15 2.54 5.58
N GLN A 364 29.93 3.77 5.14
CA GLN A 364 28.70 4.15 4.44
C GLN A 364 28.67 3.62 3.00
N LEU A 365 29.79 3.63 2.29
CA LEU A 365 29.91 3.00 0.97
C LEU A 365 29.74 1.48 1.05
N ASP A 366 30.26 0.83 2.09
CA ASP A 366 30.08 -0.60 2.35
C ASP A 366 28.60 -0.94 2.62
N MET A 367 27.86 -0.12 3.39
CA MET A 367 26.42 -0.35 3.62
C MET A 367 25.57 -0.19 2.34
N PHE A 368 25.96 0.67 1.41
CA PHE A 368 25.28 0.83 0.11
C PHE A 368 25.64 -0.30 -0.87
N ALA A 369 26.88 -0.73 -0.86
CA ALA A 369 27.32 -1.87 -1.65
C ALA A 369 26.69 -3.18 -1.17
N ASP A 370 26.49 -3.34 0.14
CA ASP A 370 25.77 -4.48 0.74
C ASP A 370 24.30 -4.54 0.28
N ARG A 371 23.60 -3.39 0.14
CA ARG A 371 22.23 -3.35 -0.37
C ARG A 371 22.10 -3.69 -1.84
N LEU A 372 23.15 -3.48 -2.63
CA LEU A 372 23.19 -3.82 -4.05
C LEU A 372 23.66 -5.27 -4.29
N GLY A 373 23.87 -6.06 -3.24
CA GLY A 373 24.32 -7.43 -3.32
C GLY A 373 25.82 -7.61 -3.63
N ALA A 374 26.58 -6.48 -3.72
CA ALA A 374 28.00 -6.54 -4.03
C ALA A 374 28.87 -7.05 -2.86
N ASN A 375 28.37 -6.89 -1.61
CA ASN A 375 29.05 -7.31 -0.38
C ASN A 375 28.13 -8.08 0.59
N CYS A 376 27.05 -8.68 0.07
CA CYS A 376 26.16 -9.50 0.89
C CYS A 376 26.94 -10.70 1.43
N ILE A 377 26.88 -10.91 2.75
CA ILE A 377 27.58 -12.03 3.42
C ILE A 377 26.81 -13.35 3.33
N HIS A 378 25.71 -13.38 2.57
CA HIS A 378 24.90 -14.57 2.26
C HIS A 378 24.58 -15.45 3.48
N LYS A 379 24.19 -14.82 4.60
CA LYS A 379 23.91 -15.54 5.86
C LYS A 379 22.71 -16.45 5.77
N ASP A 380 21.65 -15.98 5.10
CA ASP A 380 20.42 -16.73 4.93
C ASP A 380 20.28 -17.13 3.47
N THR A 381 20.31 -18.43 3.21
CA THR A 381 20.31 -18.99 1.85
C THR A 381 19.19 -19.99 1.67
N MET A 382 18.64 -20.05 0.47
CA MET A 382 17.64 -21.03 0.05
C MET A 382 18.16 -21.80 -1.16
N TYR A 383 18.07 -23.14 -1.12
CA TYR A 383 18.39 -24.01 -2.25
C TYR A 383 17.12 -24.26 -3.09
N ASP A 384 17.16 -23.83 -4.34
CA ASP A 384 16.11 -24.14 -5.31
C ASP A 384 16.35 -25.51 -5.96
N THR A 385 15.48 -26.46 -5.61
CA THR A 385 15.58 -27.84 -6.13
C THR A 385 15.21 -27.96 -7.60
N GLY A 386 14.43 -27.01 -8.14
CA GLY A 386 14.05 -27.00 -9.56
C GLY A 386 15.18 -26.52 -10.47
N MET A 387 15.94 -25.54 -10.01
CA MET A 387 17.08 -24.96 -10.73
C MET A 387 18.43 -25.54 -10.29
N GLN A 388 18.46 -26.35 -9.23
CA GLN A 388 19.68 -26.88 -8.60
C GLN A 388 20.69 -25.80 -8.19
N GLN A 389 20.19 -24.67 -7.66
CA GLN A 389 20.98 -23.49 -7.33
C GLN A 389 20.66 -22.97 -5.94
N THR A 390 21.65 -22.36 -5.29
CA THR A 390 21.49 -21.71 -3.99
C THR A 390 21.41 -20.19 -4.16
N TYR A 391 20.41 -19.56 -3.55
CA TYR A 391 20.21 -18.11 -3.57
C TYR A 391 20.28 -17.54 -2.16
N CYS A 392 20.79 -16.32 -2.05
CA CYS A 392 20.71 -15.56 -0.81
C CYS A 392 19.31 -14.97 -0.63
N LEU A 393 18.70 -15.13 0.55
CA LEU A 393 17.39 -14.58 0.87
C LEU A 393 17.41 -13.06 1.09
N GLU A 394 18.59 -12.48 1.37
CA GLU A 394 18.73 -11.02 1.60
C GLU A 394 18.98 -10.24 0.30
N CYS A 395 19.86 -10.74 -0.59
CA CYS A 395 20.21 -10.03 -1.83
C CYS A 395 19.68 -10.71 -3.10
N PHE A 396 19.10 -11.91 -2.99
CA PHE A 396 18.54 -12.72 -4.08
C PHE A 396 19.55 -13.06 -5.19
N ASN A 397 20.85 -12.92 -4.95
CA ASN A 397 21.87 -13.33 -5.90
C ASN A 397 22.13 -14.83 -5.80
N TYR A 398 22.46 -15.41 -6.95
CA TYR A 398 22.97 -16.76 -7.03
C TYR A 398 24.32 -16.86 -6.29
N ILE A 399 24.50 -17.94 -5.53
CA ILE A 399 25.72 -18.21 -4.76
C ILE A 399 26.43 -19.39 -5.42
N GLU A 400 27.67 -19.18 -5.91
CA GLU A 400 28.47 -20.27 -6.39
C GLU A 400 28.84 -21.21 -5.24
N GLU A 401 28.99 -22.53 -5.53
CA GLU A 401 29.30 -23.59 -4.52
C GLU A 401 30.49 -23.26 -3.64
N ALA A 402 31.44 -22.46 -4.11
CA ALA A 402 32.63 -22.07 -3.36
C ALA A 402 32.30 -21.15 -2.16
N ASP A 403 31.30 -20.25 -2.29
CA ASP A 403 30.88 -19.34 -1.22
C ASP A 403 30.01 -20.07 -0.20
N ALA A 404 29.22 -21.05 -0.62
CA ALA A 404 28.42 -21.88 0.28
C ALA A 404 29.28 -22.72 1.24
N TYR A 405 30.49 -23.11 0.82
CA TYR A 405 31.41 -23.94 1.62
C TYR A 405 32.07 -23.16 2.78
N TYR A 406 32.26 -21.85 2.61
CA TYR A 406 32.94 -21.04 3.62
C TYR A 406 32.04 -20.79 4.87
N HIS A 407 30.71 -20.78 4.71
CA HIS A 407 29.77 -20.60 5.81
C HIS A 407 29.42 -21.89 6.57
N ASN A 408 29.52 -23.04 5.94
CA ASN A 408 29.35 -24.34 6.61
C ASN A 408 30.52 -24.70 7.55
N SER A 409 31.68 -24.05 7.40
CA SER A 409 32.85 -24.28 8.29
C SER A 409 32.73 -23.55 9.65
N LEU A 410 31.73 -22.67 9.83
CA LEU A 410 31.45 -21.94 11.08
C LEU A 410 30.40 -22.59 11.98
N GLY A 411 30.10 -23.88 11.80
CA GLY A 411 29.55 -24.73 12.85
C GLY A 411 28.03 -24.79 12.96
N ARG A 412 27.28 -24.80 11.85
CA ARG A 412 25.91 -25.32 11.85
C ARG A 412 25.76 -26.34 10.71
N GLY A 413 25.64 -27.60 11.11
CA GLY A 413 25.39 -28.71 10.19
C GLY A 413 24.02 -28.56 9.50
N PRO A 414 23.80 -29.26 8.37
CA PRO A 414 22.61 -29.18 7.58
C PRO A 414 21.41 -29.70 8.38
N GLY A 415 20.52 -28.80 8.74
CA GLY A 415 19.19 -29.17 9.22
C GLY A 415 18.31 -29.51 8.03
N TYR A 416 18.01 -30.77 7.85
CA TYR A 416 16.92 -31.22 7.01
C TYR A 416 15.59 -30.70 7.55
N TYR A 417 14.87 -29.94 6.75
CA TYR A 417 13.41 -29.99 6.69
C TYR A 417 12.95 -29.51 5.32
#